data_96a1c44ad7ec39910d1f3feb6dc2a4ea
#
_entry.id   96a1c44ad7ec39910d1f3feb6dc2a4ea
#
_cell.length_a   1.000
_cell.length_b   1.000
_cell.length_c   1.000
_cell.angle_alpha   90.00
_cell.angle_beta   90.00
_cell.angle_gamma   90.00
#
_symmetry.space_group_name_H-M   'P 1'
#
loop_
_entity.id
_entity.type
_entity.pdbx_description
1 polymer ?
#
loop_
_entity_poly.entity_id
_entity_poly.type
_entity_poly.pdbx_seq_one_letter_code
_entity_poly.pdbx_strand_id
1 'polypeptide(L)'
;MARVIRLETQQQKEARLVAGMHDGNQLAQYELYEYCADYYYEMYRGVFYATEEAAKEILQNSFIKLWENIECSKIYAEDNIVKGKDGKPLNGSIRTYFMGIAKLKYLEWLREHPFFADPETEIGKKVRANGFDEREYMDMLYGDSNNIQLEIIADLISKMSERCYEILSKFYYEDKDLDRILEEIPSIESKNALKTKKHKCMENLREVANETYRRYLKYN
;
A
#
# COMPACT_ATOMS: atom_id res chain seq x y z
N MET A 1 -34.85 -5.31 -21.17
CA MET A 1 -34.31 -4.69 -19.95
C MET A 1 -32.80 -4.88 -19.93
N ALA A 2 -32.02 -3.84 -20.11
CA ALA A 2 -30.58 -3.93 -20.04
C ALA A 2 -30.14 -4.18 -18.60
N ARG A 3 -29.44 -5.27 -18.34
CA ARG A 3 -28.84 -5.58 -17.05
C ARG A 3 -27.69 -4.60 -16.83
N VAL A 4 -27.86 -3.63 -15.94
CA VAL A 4 -26.76 -2.77 -15.49
C VAL A 4 -25.80 -3.65 -14.71
N ILE A 5 -24.68 -4.03 -15.34
CA ILE A 5 -23.57 -4.70 -14.66
C ILE A 5 -22.92 -3.61 -13.80
N ARG A 6 -23.23 -3.56 -12.50
CA ARG A 6 -22.45 -2.77 -11.55
C ARG A 6 -21.07 -3.41 -11.46
N LEU A 7 -20.05 -2.73 -11.92
CA LEU A 7 -18.67 -3.14 -11.72
C LEU A 7 -18.37 -3.11 -10.22
N GLU A 8 -17.81 -4.21 -9.71
CA GLU A 8 -17.36 -4.33 -8.34
C GLU A 8 -16.29 -3.26 -8.06
N THR A 9 -16.39 -2.53 -6.95
CA THR A 9 -15.34 -1.60 -6.53
C THR A 9 -14.14 -2.38 -5.99
N GLN A 10 -12.95 -1.74 -5.95
CA GLN A 10 -11.75 -2.37 -5.38
C GLN A 10 -12.01 -2.84 -3.94
N GLN A 11 -12.62 -2.01 -3.10
CA GLN A 11 -12.98 -2.38 -1.73
C GLN A 11 -13.88 -3.61 -1.66
N GLN A 12 -14.91 -3.66 -2.51
CA GLN A 12 -15.82 -4.81 -2.58
C GLN A 12 -15.10 -6.07 -3.03
N LYS A 13 -14.21 -5.95 -4.05
CA LYS A 13 -13.36 -7.07 -4.50
C LYS A 13 -12.49 -7.60 -3.37
N GLU A 14 -11.77 -6.72 -2.69
CA GLU A 14 -10.88 -7.09 -1.59
C GLU A 14 -11.64 -7.74 -0.44
N ALA A 15 -12.79 -7.17 -0.04
CA ALA A 15 -13.65 -7.76 0.99
C ALA A 15 -14.17 -9.15 0.59
N ARG A 16 -14.62 -9.33 -0.65
CA ARG A 16 -15.07 -10.63 -1.18
C ARG A 16 -13.93 -11.65 -1.15
N LEU A 17 -12.73 -11.26 -1.56
CA LEU A 17 -11.56 -12.15 -1.59
C LEU A 17 -11.15 -12.58 -0.17
N VAL A 18 -11.12 -11.64 0.78
CA VAL A 18 -10.79 -11.92 2.19
C VAL A 18 -11.86 -12.82 2.83
N ALA A 19 -13.16 -12.52 2.63
CA ALA A 19 -14.24 -13.37 3.12
C ALA A 19 -14.17 -14.77 2.51
N GLY A 20 -14.04 -14.86 1.19
CA GLY A 20 -13.93 -16.17 0.51
C GLY A 20 -12.71 -16.98 0.94
N MET A 21 -11.59 -16.33 1.23
CA MET A 21 -10.40 -16.99 1.75
C MET A 21 -10.66 -17.56 3.15
N HIS A 22 -11.27 -16.79 4.04
CA HIS A 22 -11.66 -17.23 5.38
C HIS A 22 -12.63 -18.44 5.34
N ASP A 23 -13.55 -18.44 4.37
CA ASP A 23 -14.53 -19.52 4.17
C ASP A 23 -13.94 -20.76 3.46
N GLY A 24 -12.64 -20.79 3.17
CA GLY A 24 -11.97 -21.90 2.50
C GLY A 24 -12.27 -22.01 1.01
N ASN A 25 -12.79 -20.97 0.35
CA ASN A 25 -13.07 -20.96 -1.07
C ASN A 25 -11.78 -20.93 -1.89
N GLN A 26 -11.46 -22.03 -2.55
CA GLN A 26 -10.22 -22.20 -3.33
C GLN A 26 -10.07 -21.15 -4.45
N LEU A 27 -11.16 -20.76 -5.09
CA LEU A 27 -11.10 -19.74 -6.14
C LEU A 27 -10.73 -18.37 -5.56
N ALA A 28 -11.31 -18.00 -4.43
CA ALA A 28 -10.99 -16.75 -3.75
C ALA A 28 -9.53 -16.76 -3.22
N GLN A 29 -9.03 -17.91 -2.74
CA GLN A 29 -7.63 -18.07 -2.34
C GLN A 29 -6.69 -17.83 -3.51
N TYR A 30 -6.97 -18.45 -4.68
CA TYR A 30 -6.19 -18.27 -5.88
C TYR A 30 -6.23 -16.83 -6.38
N GLU A 31 -7.43 -16.24 -6.49
CA GLU A 31 -7.60 -14.84 -6.93
C GLU A 31 -6.88 -13.86 -6.00
N LEU A 32 -6.91 -14.08 -4.68
CA LEU A 32 -6.22 -13.22 -3.73
C LEU A 32 -4.70 -13.36 -3.85
N TYR A 33 -4.20 -14.60 -4.05
CA TYR A 33 -2.79 -14.84 -4.31
C TYR A 33 -2.31 -14.08 -5.54
N GLU A 34 -2.95 -14.27 -6.68
CA GLU A 34 -2.62 -13.58 -7.94
C GLU A 34 -2.67 -12.06 -7.76
N TYR A 35 -3.72 -11.56 -7.11
CA TYR A 35 -3.91 -10.14 -6.86
C TYR A 35 -2.79 -9.51 -6.01
N CYS A 36 -2.26 -10.25 -5.04
CA CYS A 36 -1.12 -9.82 -4.22
C CYS A 36 0.21 -10.02 -4.95
N ALA A 37 0.36 -11.13 -5.69
CA ALA A 37 1.58 -11.46 -6.40
C ALA A 37 1.88 -10.47 -7.53
N ASP A 38 0.88 -10.09 -8.32
CA ASP A 38 1.03 -9.08 -9.38
C ASP A 38 1.59 -7.77 -8.82
N TYR A 39 1.00 -7.29 -7.72
CA TYR A 39 1.45 -6.08 -7.06
C TYR A 39 2.84 -6.22 -6.44
N TYR A 40 3.15 -7.38 -5.87
CA TYR A 40 4.46 -7.68 -5.33
C TYR A 40 5.54 -7.62 -6.39
N TYR A 41 5.33 -8.25 -7.55
CA TYR A 41 6.33 -8.24 -8.63
C TYR A 41 6.46 -6.87 -9.29
N GLU A 42 5.39 -6.09 -9.37
CA GLU A 42 5.46 -4.71 -9.83
C GLU A 42 6.34 -3.84 -8.92
N MET A 43 6.21 -4.02 -7.60
CA MET A 43 6.94 -3.24 -6.59
C MET A 43 8.31 -3.83 -6.22
N TYR A 44 8.57 -5.11 -6.53
CA TYR A 44 9.73 -5.86 -6.07
C TYR A 44 11.04 -5.16 -6.35
N ARG A 45 11.30 -4.75 -7.59
CA ARG A 45 12.58 -4.14 -8.01
C ARG A 45 12.86 -2.80 -7.36
N GLY A 46 11.85 -2.12 -6.87
CA GLY A 46 11.99 -0.83 -6.19
C GLY A 46 12.16 -0.92 -4.67
N VAL A 47 11.89 -2.08 -4.08
CA VAL A 47 11.83 -2.25 -2.61
C VAL A 47 12.80 -3.32 -2.11
N PHE A 48 13.04 -4.39 -2.88
CA PHE A 48 13.83 -5.54 -2.46
C PHE A 48 15.05 -5.75 -3.34
N TYR A 49 16.20 -5.95 -2.73
CA TYR A 49 17.45 -6.33 -3.40
C TYR A 49 17.76 -7.81 -3.10
N ALA A 50 16.90 -8.70 -3.57
CA ALA A 50 17.04 -10.13 -3.39
C ALA A 50 17.22 -10.84 -4.75
N THR A 51 17.65 -12.10 -4.74
CA THR A 51 17.65 -12.93 -5.94
C THR A 51 16.21 -13.28 -6.35
N GLU A 52 16.03 -13.76 -7.58
CA GLU A 52 14.70 -14.16 -8.06
C GLU A 52 14.11 -15.32 -7.24
N GLU A 53 14.98 -16.25 -6.79
CA GLU A 53 14.59 -17.36 -5.91
C GLU A 53 14.14 -16.84 -4.55
N ALA A 54 14.92 -15.94 -3.95
CA ALA A 54 14.58 -15.32 -2.68
C ALA A 54 13.27 -14.50 -2.79
N ALA A 55 13.05 -13.81 -3.91
CA ALA A 55 11.82 -13.09 -4.15
C ALA A 55 10.60 -14.00 -4.15
N LYS A 56 10.68 -15.17 -4.77
CA LYS A 56 9.63 -16.17 -4.77
C LYS A 56 9.36 -16.73 -3.36
N GLU A 57 10.42 -17.02 -2.61
CA GLU A 57 10.34 -17.48 -1.23
C GLU A 57 9.68 -16.43 -0.32
N ILE A 58 10.11 -15.19 -0.42
CA ILE A 58 9.54 -14.07 0.34
C ILE A 58 8.05 -13.89 0.00
N LEU A 59 7.68 -13.96 -1.28
CA LEU A 59 6.29 -13.88 -1.71
C LEU A 59 5.44 -14.99 -1.07
N GLN A 60 5.90 -16.25 -1.14
CA GLN A 60 5.19 -17.40 -0.60
C GLN A 60 5.03 -17.29 0.93
N ASN A 61 6.11 -17.01 1.65
CA ASN A 61 6.09 -16.85 3.11
C ASN A 61 5.19 -15.67 3.53
N SER A 62 5.15 -14.61 2.75
CA SER A 62 4.28 -13.47 2.99
C SER A 62 2.81 -13.81 2.79
N PHE A 63 2.51 -14.63 1.77
CA PHE A 63 1.14 -15.05 1.52
C PHE A 63 0.63 -16.03 2.58
N ILE A 64 1.48 -16.96 3.04
CA ILE A 64 1.17 -17.83 4.19
C ILE A 64 0.83 -16.97 5.40
N LYS A 65 1.62 -15.91 5.66
CA LYS A 65 1.36 -15.02 6.80
C LYS A 65 0.09 -14.19 6.65
N LEU A 66 -0.23 -13.74 5.44
CA LEU A 66 -1.52 -13.11 5.15
C LEU A 66 -2.68 -14.07 5.42
N TRP A 67 -2.57 -15.31 4.96
CA TRP A 67 -3.55 -16.36 5.20
C TRP A 67 -3.79 -16.58 6.69
N GLU A 68 -2.72 -16.82 7.47
CA GLU A 68 -2.82 -16.95 8.93
C GLU A 68 -3.54 -15.76 9.60
N ASN A 69 -3.24 -14.53 9.13
CA ASN A 69 -3.88 -13.33 9.66
C ASN A 69 -5.38 -13.28 9.33
N ILE A 70 -5.81 -13.80 8.19
CA ILE A 70 -7.23 -13.94 7.82
C ILE A 70 -7.90 -15.01 8.66
N GLU A 71 -7.32 -16.22 8.76
CA GLU A 71 -7.88 -17.33 9.54
C GLU A 71 -8.02 -16.99 11.03
N CYS A 72 -7.02 -16.28 11.59
CA CYS A 72 -7.06 -15.82 12.98
C CYS A 72 -7.90 -14.54 13.18
N SER A 73 -8.65 -14.10 12.17
CA SER A 73 -9.47 -12.87 12.20
C SER A 73 -8.71 -11.62 12.66
N LYS A 74 -7.38 -11.56 12.42
CA LYS A 74 -6.60 -10.33 12.59
C LYS A 74 -6.95 -9.30 11.52
N ILE A 75 -7.32 -9.80 10.33
CA ILE A 75 -8.00 -9.06 9.28
C ILE A 75 -9.20 -9.88 8.81
N TYR A 76 -10.29 -9.22 8.56
CA TYR A 76 -11.55 -9.84 8.17
C TYR A 76 -12.38 -8.89 7.32
N ALA A 77 -13.36 -9.42 6.60
CA ALA A 77 -14.28 -8.63 5.79
C ALA A 77 -15.63 -8.48 6.52
N GLU A 78 -16.11 -7.25 6.60
CA GLU A 78 -17.43 -6.92 7.11
C GLU A 78 -17.97 -5.70 6.37
N ASP A 79 -19.26 -5.68 6.05
CA ASP A 79 -19.92 -4.58 5.32
C ASP A 79 -19.25 -4.21 3.99
N ASN A 80 -18.71 -5.18 3.26
CA ASN A 80 -17.92 -4.99 2.03
C ASN A 80 -16.63 -4.18 2.22
N ILE A 81 -16.08 -4.17 3.42
CA ILE A 81 -14.84 -3.48 3.77
C ILE A 81 -13.93 -4.48 4.50
N VAL A 82 -12.63 -4.43 4.22
CA VAL A 82 -11.63 -5.18 4.99
C VAL A 82 -11.27 -4.38 6.24
N LYS A 83 -11.38 -5.02 7.40
CA LYS A 83 -11.11 -4.43 8.71
C LYS A 83 -9.95 -5.13 9.40
N GLY A 84 -9.26 -4.40 10.26
CA GLY A 84 -8.25 -4.93 11.17
C GLY A 84 -8.83 -5.47 12.47
N LYS A 85 -8.00 -6.05 13.32
CA LYS A 85 -8.36 -6.62 14.62
C LYS A 85 -9.10 -5.61 15.55
N ASP A 86 -8.83 -4.32 15.38
CA ASP A 86 -9.45 -3.22 16.12
C ASP A 86 -10.83 -2.82 15.60
N GLY A 87 -11.34 -3.51 14.58
CA GLY A 87 -12.62 -3.23 13.94
C GLY A 87 -12.61 -2.03 12.98
N LYS A 88 -11.46 -1.39 12.80
CA LYS A 88 -11.32 -0.27 11.87
C LYS A 88 -10.98 -0.75 10.46
N PRO A 89 -11.41 -0.02 9.43
CA PRO A 89 -10.96 -0.27 8.06
C PRO A 89 -9.43 -0.28 7.98
N LEU A 90 -8.88 -1.12 7.10
CA LEU A 90 -7.44 -1.08 6.82
C LEU A 90 -7.04 0.30 6.28
N ASN A 91 -5.90 0.80 6.74
CA ASN A 91 -5.27 1.99 6.17
C ASN A 91 -4.65 1.65 4.80
N GLY A 92 -5.49 1.59 3.77
CA GLY A 92 -5.09 1.22 2.42
C GLY A 92 -5.67 -0.12 1.95
N SER A 93 -5.15 -0.62 0.84
CA SER A 93 -5.62 -1.86 0.23
C SER A 93 -5.03 -3.09 0.90
N ILE A 94 -5.66 -4.27 0.67
CA ILE A 94 -5.08 -5.56 1.09
C ILE A 94 -3.70 -5.78 0.47
N ARG A 95 -3.43 -5.27 -0.74
CA ARG A 95 -2.11 -5.31 -1.38
C ARG A 95 -1.07 -4.51 -0.59
N THR A 96 -1.45 -3.33 -0.09
CA THR A 96 -0.57 -2.50 0.76
C THR A 96 -0.26 -3.20 2.08
N TYR A 97 -1.26 -3.82 2.70
CA TYR A 97 -1.07 -4.64 3.91
C TYR A 97 -0.15 -5.84 3.63
N PHE A 98 -0.36 -6.54 2.52
CA PHE A 98 0.49 -7.64 2.07
C PHE A 98 1.94 -7.19 1.85
N MET A 99 2.18 -6.04 1.21
CA MET A 99 3.53 -5.49 1.03
C MET A 99 4.21 -5.15 2.35
N GLY A 100 3.46 -4.76 3.38
CA GLY A 100 3.97 -4.61 4.73
C GLY A 100 4.53 -5.94 5.27
N ILE A 101 3.77 -7.02 5.12
CA ILE A 101 4.23 -8.38 5.49
C ILE A 101 5.47 -8.76 4.67
N ALA A 102 5.46 -8.53 3.36
CA ALA A 102 6.56 -8.88 2.46
C ALA A 102 7.87 -8.15 2.83
N LYS A 103 7.79 -6.88 3.24
CA LYS A 103 8.95 -6.13 3.74
C LYS A 103 9.53 -6.77 5.01
N LEU A 104 8.69 -7.21 5.95
CA LEU A 104 9.15 -7.91 7.15
C LEU A 104 9.82 -9.23 6.80
N LYS A 105 9.22 -10.03 5.90
CA LYS A 105 9.80 -11.29 5.43
C LYS A 105 11.13 -11.10 4.70
N TYR A 106 11.25 -10.02 3.92
CA TYR A 106 12.53 -9.63 3.31
C TYR A 106 13.60 -9.31 4.35
N LEU A 107 13.25 -8.64 5.44
CA LEU A 107 14.19 -8.33 6.51
C LEU A 107 14.60 -9.57 7.31
N GLU A 108 13.68 -10.49 7.57
CA GLU A 108 13.99 -11.80 8.14
C GLU A 108 15.01 -12.53 7.25
N TRP A 109 14.73 -12.55 5.94
CA TRP A 109 15.63 -13.15 4.95
C TRP A 109 17.02 -12.47 4.92
N LEU A 110 17.09 -11.15 4.99
CA LEU A 110 18.36 -10.40 5.04
C LEU A 110 19.19 -10.71 6.30
N ARG A 111 18.54 -10.99 7.44
CA ARG A 111 19.26 -11.41 8.66
C ARG A 111 19.96 -12.74 8.48
N GLU A 112 19.30 -13.67 7.79
CA GLU A 112 19.88 -14.98 7.46
C GLU A 112 20.94 -14.87 6.37
N HIS A 113 20.85 -13.84 5.53
CA HIS A 113 21.72 -13.61 4.38
C HIS A 113 22.33 -12.20 4.40
N PRO A 114 23.13 -11.83 5.42
CA PRO A 114 23.60 -10.45 5.61
C PRO A 114 24.52 -9.95 4.49
N PHE A 115 25.07 -10.85 3.67
CA PHE A 115 25.87 -10.50 2.49
C PHE A 115 25.07 -9.71 1.45
N PHE A 116 23.77 -9.96 1.33
CA PHE A 116 22.87 -9.27 0.40
C PHE A 116 22.37 -7.93 0.92
N ALA A 117 22.60 -7.60 2.19
CA ALA A 117 22.25 -6.30 2.73
C ALA A 117 23.17 -5.22 2.19
N ASP A 118 22.60 -4.19 1.53
CA ASP A 118 23.37 -3.06 1.02
C ASP A 118 24.04 -2.29 2.18
N PRO A 119 25.40 -2.26 2.25
CA PRO A 119 26.11 -1.63 3.34
C PRO A 119 25.93 -0.11 3.42
N GLU A 120 25.51 0.52 2.35
CA GLU A 120 25.29 1.97 2.30
C GLU A 120 23.95 2.39 2.92
N THR A 121 22.99 1.46 3.02
CA THR A 121 21.68 1.76 3.63
C THR A 121 21.74 1.63 5.15
N GLU A 122 20.90 2.40 5.85
CA GLU A 122 20.74 2.29 7.31
C GLU A 122 20.29 0.88 7.74
N ILE A 123 19.42 0.26 6.95
CA ILE A 123 18.97 -1.12 7.16
C ILE A 123 20.14 -2.08 7.01
N GLY A 124 20.93 -1.97 5.94
CA GLY A 124 22.09 -2.82 5.72
C GLY A 124 23.14 -2.69 6.82
N LYS A 125 23.40 -1.50 7.32
CA LYS A 125 24.29 -1.25 8.46
C LYS A 125 23.79 -1.96 9.73
N LYS A 126 22.49 -1.82 10.06
CA LYS A 126 21.87 -2.46 11.23
C LYS A 126 21.84 -3.98 11.13
N VAL A 127 21.49 -4.53 9.96
CA VAL A 127 21.49 -5.99 9.71
C VAL A 127 22.89 -6.58 9.89
N ARG A 128 23.92 -5.95 9.34
CA ARG A 128 25.32 -6.42 9.47
C ARG A 128 25.87 -6.29 10.88
N ALA A 129 25.41 -5.31 11.65
CA ALA A 129 25.83 -5.11 13.03
C ALA A 129 25.13 -6.06 14.03
N ASN A 130 24.26 -6.98 13.60
CA ASN A 130 23.40 -7.80 14.47
C ASN A 130 22.56 -6.97 15.46
N GLY A 131 22.38 -5.68 15.16
CA GLY A 131 21.65 -4.73 16.02
C GLY A 131 20.23 -4.41 15.55
N PHE A 132 19.66 -5.27 14.70
CA PHE A 132 18.34 -5.04 14.14
C PHE A 132 17.24 -5.57 15.06
N ASP A 133 16.46 -4.66 15.66
CA ASP A 133 15.24 -5.00 16.39
C ASP A 133 14.03 -4.89 15.45
N GLU A 134 13.26 -5.97 15.36
CA GLU A 134 12.04 -6.05 14.56
C GLU A 134 10.98 -5.05 15.04
N ARG A 135 10.95 -4.77 16.35
CA ARG A 135 10.05 -3.77 16.93
C ARG A 135 10.45 -2.36 16.51
N GLU A 136 11.75 -2.03 16.61
CA GLU A 136 12.29 -0.74 16.16
C GLU A 136 11.99 -0.49 14.67
N TYR A 137 12.06 -1.53 13.85
CA TYR A 137 11.73 -1.42 12.44
C TYR A 137 10.21 -1.28 12.20
N MET A 138 9.40 -1.99 12.97
CA MET A 138 7.93 -1.83 12.93
C MET A 138 7.54 -0.43 13.37
N ASP A 139 8.16 0.10 14.42
CA ASP A 139 7.95 1.48 14.85
C ASP A 139 8.43 2.49 13.80
N MET A 140 9.52 2.19 13.10
CA MET A 140 10.02 3.03 11.99
C MET A 140 9.09 2.99 10.76
N LEU A 141 8.45 1.84 10.46
CA LEU A 141 7.51 1.70 9.34
C LEU A 141 6.08 2.12 9.68
N TYR A 142 5.64 1.89 10.90
CA TYR A 142 4.25 2.02 11.34
C TYR A 142 4.09 2.80 12.65
N GLY A 143 5.18 3.26 13.25
CA GLY A 143 5.16 4.05 14.47
C GLY A 143 4.58 5.45 14.29
N ASP A 144 4.48 6.20 15.36
CA ASP A 144 3.87 7.53 15.42
C ASP A 144 4.41 8.50 14.35
N SER A 145 5.68 8.36 13.95
CA SER A 145 6.28 9.16 12.88
C SER A 145 5.57 8.98 11.52
N ASN A 146 5.10 7.76 11.19
CA ASN A 146 4.34 7.51 9.98
C ASN A 146 2.89 7.99 10.11
N ASN A 147 2.30 7.88 11.30
CA ASN A 147 0.97 8.46 11.56
C ASN A 147 1.02 9.97 11.39
N ILE A 148 2.05 10.64 11.90
CA ILE A 148 2.26 12.09 11.72
C ILE A 148 2.45 12.44 10.25
N GLN A 149 3.22 11.66 9.47
CA GLN A 149 3.36 11.88 8.04
C GLN A 149 2.02 11.73 7.31
N LEU A 150 1.23 10.71 7.65
CA LEU A 150 -0.10 10.49 7.09
C LEU A 150 -1.08 11.59 7.49
N GLU A 151 -1.04 12.07 8.73
CA GLU A 151 -1.85 13.21 9.19
C GLU A 151 -1.47 14.49 8.47
N ILE A 152 -0.16 14.77 8.30
CA ILE A 152 0.33 15.91 7.52
C ILE A 152 -0.17 15.82 6.08
N ILE A 153 -0.05 14.65 5.43
CA ILE A 153 -0.49 14.45 4.05
C ILE A 153 -2.02 14.61 3.94
N ALA A 154 -2.80 14.06 4.87
CA ALA A 154 -4.25 14.18 4.88
C ALA A 154 -4.70 15.65 5.04
N ASP A 155 -4.07 16.38 5.97
CA ASP A 155 -4.31 17.81 6.17
C ASP A 155 -3.94 18.62 4.91
N LEU A 156 -2.80 18.34 4.29
CA LEU A 156 -2.37 19.02 3.07
C LEU A 156 -3.30 18.73 1.88
N ILE A 157 -3.75 17.47 1.72
CA ILE A 157 -4.71 17.11 0.67
C ILE A 157 -6.01 17.90 0.86
N SER A 158 -6.51 18.03 2.10
CA SER A 158 -7.72 18.79 2.40
C SER A 158 -7.60 20.29 2.10
N LYS A 159 -6.38 20.83 2.12
CA LYS A 159 -6.07 22.25 1.85
C LYS A 159 -5.69 22.54 0.40
N MET A 160 -5.61 21.51 -0.44
CA MET A 160 -5.32 21.69 -1.86
C MET A 160 -6.46 22.42 -2.58
N SER A 161 -6.15 22.97 -3.77
CA SER A 161 -7.21 23.49 -4.62
C SER A 161 -8.23 22.39 -4.93
N GLU A 162 -9.52 22.75 -4.95
CA GLU A 162 -10.64 21.83 -5.22
C GLU A 162 -10.35 20.91 -6.42
N ARG A 163 -9.77 21.48 -7.48
CA ARG A 163 -9.40 20.74 -8.68
C ARG A 163 -8.29 19.69 -8.44
N CYS A 164 -7.28 20.00 -7.65
CA CYS A 164 -6.22 19.04 -7.33
C CYS A 164 -6.76 17.95 -6.40
N TYR A 165 -7.55 18.34 -5.40
CA TYR A 165 -8.24 17.41 -4.52
C TYR A 165 -9.09 16.41 -5.30
N GLU A 166 -9.96 16.91 -6.19
CA GLU A 166 -10.84 16.09 -7.03
C GLU A 166 -10.06 15.08 -7.90
N ILE A 167 -9.02 15.55 -8.61
CA ILE A 167 -8.20 14.68 -9.47
C ILE A 167 -7.47 13.61 -8.66
N LEU A 168 -6.84 13.99 -7.55
CA LEU A 168 -6.07 13.05 -6.74
C LEU A 168 -6.98 12.07 -6.00
N SER A 169 -8.12 12.54 -5.47
CA SER A 169 -9.11 11.66 -4.81
C SER A 169 -9.65 10.63 -5.78
N LYS A 170 -10.10 11.03 -6.96
CA LYS A 170 -10.62 10.11 -7.97
C LYS A 170 -9.58 9.08 -8.41
N PHE A 171 -8.31 9.48 -8.54
CA PHE A 171 -7.25 8.60 -9.01
C PHE A 171 -6.74 7.64 -7.92
N TYR A 172 -6.50 8.14 -6.68
CA TYR A 172 -5.84 7.37 -5.64
C TYR A 172 -6.79 6.74 -4.61
N TYR A 173 -7.96 7.35 -4.34
CA TYR A 173 -8.93 6.83 -3.38
C TYR A 173 -10.10 6.09 -4.04
N GLU A 174 -10.53 6.55 -5.23
CA GLU A 174 -11.62 5.92 -5.97
C GLU A 174 -11.09 4.93 -7.03
N ASP A 175 -9.77 4.80 -7.19
CA ASP A 175 -9.05 3.93 -8.14
C ASP A 175 -9.59 4.04 -9.59
N LYS A 176 -9.97 5.28 -9.96
CA LYS A 176 -10.47 5.56 -11.31
C LYS A 176 -9.32 5.73 -12.28
N ASP A 177 -9.43 5.14 -13.46
CA ASP A 177 -8.51 5.41 -14.54
C ASP A 177 -8.68 6.83 -15.13
N LEU A 178 -7.69 7.27 -15.91
CA LEU A 178 -7.69 8.64 -16.45
C LEU A 178 -8.84 8.89 -17.42
N ASP A 179 -9.38 7.87 -18.09
CA ASP A 179 -10.47 8.03 -19.04
C ASP A 179 -11.77 8.32 -18.30
N ARG A 180 -12.06 7.58 -17.23
CA ARG A 180 -13.21 7.82 -16.35
C ARG A 180 -13.13 9.17 -15.65
N ILE A 181 -11.95 9.57 -15.17
CA ILE A 181 -11.77 10.88 -14.54
C ILE A 181 -12.02 11.99 -15.56
N LEU A 182 -11.61 11.80 -16.81
CA LEU A 182 -11.84 12.77 -17.87
C LEU A 182 -13.33 12.94 -18.20
N GLU A 183 -14.09 11.86 -18.19
CA GLU A 183 -15.55 11.88 -18.38
C GLU A 183 -16.25 12.64 -17.23
N GLU A 184 -15.78 12.47 -16.00
CA GLU A 184 -16.36 13.10 -14.81
C GLU A 184 -15.91 14.54 -14.59
N ILE A 185 -14.82 14.98 -15.23
CA ILE A 185 -14.30 16.36 -15.13
C ILE A 185 -14.29 17.01 -16.53
N PRO A 186 -15.46 17.43 -17.06
CA PRO A 186 -15.56 17.95 -18.45
C PRO A 186 -14.72 19.21 -18.72
N SER A 187 -14.27 19.89 -17.67
CA SER A 187 -13.42 21.09 -17.80
C SER A 187 -11.95 20.80 -18.14
N ILE A 188 -11.59 19.53 -18.26
CA ILE A 188 -10.26 19.09 -18.73
C ILE A 188 -10.40 18.56 -20.15
N GLU A 189 -9.76 19.23 -21.11
CA GLU A 189 -9.95 19.03 -22.54
C GLU A 189 -9.37 17.71 -23.08
N SER A 190 -8.39 17.11 -22.38
CA SER A 190 -7.73 15.90 -22.88
C SER A 190 -7.08 15.06 -21.77
N LYS A 191 -6.89 13.77 -22.06
CA LYS A 191 -6.16 12.84 -21.19
C LYS A 191 -4.74 13.33 -20.88
N ASN A 192 -4.06 13.95 -21.85
CA ASN A 192 -2.72 14.49 -21.64
C ASN A 192 -2.73 15.71 -20.70
N ALA A 193 -3.73 16.59 -20.84
CA ALA A 193 -3.92 17.71 -19.93
C ALA A 193 -4.21 17.23 -18.50
N LEU A 194 -5.07 16.21 -18.35
CA LEU A 194 -5.35 15.58 -17.06
C LEU A 194 -4.09 14.95 -16.45
N LYS A 195 -3.30 14.19 -17.23
CA LYS A 195 -2.05 13.57 -16.79
C LYS A 195 -1.04 14.60 -16.30
N THR A 196 -0.86 15.69 -17.06
CA THR A 196 0.03 16.79 -16.70
C THR A 196 -0.45 17.51 -15.43
N LYS A 197 -1.76 17.74 -15.31
CA LYS A 197 -2.33 18.39 -14.13
C LYS A 197 -2.22 17.49 -12.88
N LYS A 198 -2.52 16.19 -13.00
CA LYS A 198 -2.30 15.21 -11.93
C LYS A 198 -0.85 15.23 -11.45
N HIS A 199 0.12 15.20 -12.38
CA HIS A 199 1.53 15.26 -12.05
C HIS A 199 1.89 16.54 -11.27
N LYS A 200 1.47 17.72 -11.75
CA LYS A 200 1.71 18.98 -11.05
C LYS A 200 1.08 19.03 -9.65
N CYS A 201 -0.13 18.50 -9.48
CA CYS A 201 -0.78 18.41 -8.17
C CYS A 201 0.02 17.52 -7.22
N MET A 202 0.54 16.39 -7.70
CA MET A 202 1.39 15.47 -6.91
C MET A 202 2.75 16.08 -6.56
N GLU A 203 3.39 16.80 -7.48
CA GLU A 203 4.66 17.48 -7.21
C GLU A 203 4.48 18.55 -6.13
N ASN A 204 3.45 19.38 -6.25
CA ASN A 204 3.13 20.40 -5.25
C ASN A 204 2.86 19.75 -3.88
N LEU A 205 2.07 18.67 -3.83
CA LEU A 205 1.81 17.94 -2.58
C LEU A 205 3.10 17.42 -1.94
N ARG A 206 3.98 16.80 -2.73
CA ARG A 206 5.27 16.29 -2.26
C ARG A 206 6.19 17.38 -1.71
N GLU A 207 6.28 18.51 -2.42
CA GLU A 207 7.11 19.63 -2.01
C GLU A 207 6.65 20.22 -0.68
N VAL A 208 5.35 20.52 -0.56
CA VAL A 208 4.76 21.07 0.67
C VAL A 208 4.80 20.04 1.83
N ALA A 209 4.56 18.77 1.56
CA ALA A 209 4.65 17.72 2.56
C ALA A 209 6.07 17.57 3.12
N ASN A 210 7.08 17.55 2.26
CA ASN A 210 8.48 17.48 2.66
C ASN A 210 8.90 18.70 3.50
N GLU A 211 8.45 19.90 3.11
CA GLU A 211 8.75 21.13 3.85
C GLU A 211 8.06 21.13 5.22
N THR A 212 6.80 20.73 5.27
CA THR A 212 6.02 20.64 6.53
C THR A 212 6.62 19.61 7.47
N TYR A 213 7.01 18.44 6.97
CA TYR A 213 7.65 17.40 7.77
C TYR A 213 9.03 17.81 8.29
N ARG A 214 9.85 18.51 7.46
CA ARG A 214 11.13 19.07 7.92
C ARG A 214 10.95 20.12 9.03
N ARG A 215 9.90 20.95 8.95
CA ARG A 215 9.56 21.89 10.02
C ARG A 215 9.15 21.14 11.28
N TYR A 216 8.30 20.14 11.15
CA TYR A 216 7.89 19.31 12.28
C TYR A 216 9.09 18.71 13.02
N LEU A 217 10.04 18.09 12.31
CA LEU A 217 11.26 17.50 12.89
C LEU A 217 12.20 18.54 13.54
N LYS A 218 12.10 19.80 13.16
CA LYS A 218 12.95 20.87 13.72
C LYS A 218 12.43 21.40 15.06
N TYR A 219 11.13 21.24 15.32
CA TYR A 219 10.47 21.82 16.49
C TYR A 219 9.99 20.77 17.51
N ASN A 220 10.11 19.49 17.20
CA ASN A 220 9.87 18.35 18.09
C ASN A 220 11.09 17.43 18.15
#